data_6b1d565fde655bb7a862b8876a0ba965
#
_entry.id   6b1d565fde655bb7a862b8876a0ba965
#
_cell.length_a   1.000
_cell.length_b   1.000
_cell.length_c   1.000
_cell.angle_alpha   90.00
_cell.angle_beta   90.00
_cell.angle_gamma   90.00
#
_symmetry.space_group_name_H-M   'P 1'
#
loop_
_entity.id
_entity.type
_entity.pdbx_description
1 polymer ?
#
loop_
_entity_poly.entity_id
_entity_poly.type
_entity_poly.pdbx_seq_one_letter_code
_entity_poly.pdbx_strand_id
1 'polypeptide(L)'
;MRRGRFGNQRGLTLIELIVAFTIMALLTTMSLPLARYKVRQNKERELRLALREIRSAIDRYKDLSDTAKIPPGKIGSEGYPESLEVLVEGVKLSGTIDKKIRLLRRIPKDPFTGKAEWG
;
A
#
# COMPACT_ATOMS: atom_id res chain seq x y z
N MET A 1 24.00 -69.20 2.86
CA MET A 1 23.24 -68.58 3.98
C MET A 1 23.46 -67.08 3.97
N ARG A 2 22.49 -66.35 3.53
CA ARG A 2 22.48 -64.90 3.64
C ARG A 2 22.03 -64.50 5.04
N ARG A 3 22.93 -64.08 5.91
CA ARG A 3 22.59 -63.42 7.17
C ARG A 3 22.04 -62.03 6.84
N GLY A 4 20.78 -61.85 7.05
CA GLY A 4 20.12 -60.56 6.87
C GLY A 4 20.68 -59.54 7.87
N ARG A 5 21.32 -58.52 7.36
CA ARG A 5 21.67 -57.28 8.07
C ARG A 5 20.42 -56.44 8.30
N PHE A 6 19.53 -56.86 9.20
CA PHE A 6 18.34 -56.07 9.53
C PHE A 6 18.51 -55.19 10.76
N GLY A 7 19.69 -55.17 11.38
CA GLY A 7 19.88 -54.48 12.68
C GLY A 7 20.07 -52.96 12.63
N ASN A 8 20.40 -52.38 11.48
CA ASN A 8 20.85 -50.98 11.44
C ASN A 8 19.88 -50.00 10.82
N GLN A 9 18.74 -50.44 10.30
CA GLN A 9 17.78 -49.57 9.62
C GLN A 9 16.99 -48.71 10.56
N ARG A 10 16.71 -49.16 11.82
CA ARG A 10 15.96 -48.40 12.82
C ARG A 10 16.73 -47.20 13.36
N GLY A 11 18.04 -47.30 13.53
CA GLY A 11 18.89 -46.20 13.97
C GLY A 11 19.07 -45.14 12.89
N LEU A 12 19.14 -45.54 11.60
CA LEU A 12 19.19 -44.60 10.47
C LEU A 12 17.89 -43.82 10.30
N THR A 13 16.73 -44.46 10.47
CA THR A 13 15.42 -43.75 10.36
C THR A 13 15.19 -42.73 11.48
N LEU A 14 15.66 -42.96 12.70
CA LEU A 14 15.61 -41.97 13.79
C LEU A 14 16.48 -40.75 13.50
N ILE A 15 17.71 -40.97 13.05
CA ILE A 15 18.65 -39.89 12.65
C ILE A 15 18.05 -39.10 11.47
N GLU A 16 17.51 -39.78 10.48
CA GLU A 16 16.86 -39.16 9.33
C GLU A 16 15.69 -38.29 9.74
N LEU A 17 14.82 -38.76 10.65
CA LEU A 17 13.73 -37.99 11.21
C LEU A 17 14.21 -36.73 11.97
N ILE A 18 15.23 -36.86 12.81
CA ILE A 18 15.79 -35.75 13.57
C ILE A 18 16.37 -34.70 12.62
N VAL A 19 17.12 -35.12 11.63
CA VAL A 19 17.67 -34.22 10.60
C VAL A 19 16.56 -33.52 9.80
N ALA A 20 15.55 -34.28 9.37
CA ALA A 20 14.40 -33.70 8.66
C ALA A 20 13.66 -32.66 9.48
N PHE A 21 13.38 -32.94 10.77
CA PHE A 21 12.75 -32.00 11.69
C PHE A 21 13.60 -30.74 11.92
N THR A 22 14.91 -30.92 12.06
CA THR A 22 15.84 -29.80 12.26
C THR A 22 15.84 -28.87 11.03
N ILE A 23 15.89 -29.43 9.82
CA ILE A 23 15.84 -28.67 8.57
C ILE A 23 14.50 -27.93 8.45
N MET A 24 13.37 -28.58 8.72
CA MET A 24 12.05 -27.96 8.69
C MET A 24 11.94 -26.83 9.71
N ALA A 25 12.43 -27.00 10.92
CA ALA A 25 12.43 -25.98 11.96
C ALA A 25 13.25 -24.76 11.53
N LEU A 26 14.43 -24.95 10.98
CA LEU A 26 15.28 -23.86 10.46
C LEU A 26 14.61 -23.10 9.32
N LEU A 27 14.02 -23.80 8.34
CA LEU A 27 13.29 -23.16 7.24
C LEU A 27 12.06 -22.38 7.73
N THR A 28 11.34 -22.92 8.69
CA THR A 28 10.16 -22.25 9.27
C THR A 28 10.55 -20.97 10.00
N THR A 29 11.62 -20.96 10.76
CA THR A 29 12.11 -19.76 11.47
C THR A 29 12.58 -18.66 10.52
N MET A 30 13.13 -18.99 9.35
CA MET A 30 13.57 -18.02 8.36
C MET A 30 12.43 -17.45 7.52
N SER A 31 11.35 -18.20 7.30
CA SER A 31 10.24 -17.77 6.44
C SER A 31 9.39 -16.64 7.05
N LEU A 32 9.20 -16.64 8.35
CA LEU A 32 8.36 -15.66 9.04
C LEU A 32 8.90 -14.23 8.96
N PRO A 33 10.17 -13.93 9.27
CA PRO A 33 10.71 -12.57 9.12
C PRO A 33 10.73 -12.10 7.67
N LEU A 34 10.96 -13.00 6.71
CA LEU A 34 10.94 -12.66 5.29
C LEU A 34 9.53 -12.25 4.82
N ALA A 35 8.49 -12.95 5.26
CA ALA A 35 7.10 -12.63 4.96
C ALA A 35 6.70 -11.26 5.52
N ARG A 36 7.08 -10.94 6.75
CA ARG A 36 6.84 -9.63 7.36
C ARG A 36 7.52 -8.49 6.64
N TYR A 37 8.75 -8.70 6.21
CA TYR A 37 9.50 -7.73 5.42
C TYR A 37 8.82 -7.43 4.07
N LYS A 38 8.36 -8.48 3.38
CA LYS A 38 7.64 -8.35 2.11
C LYS A 38 6.33 -7.58 2.26
N VAL A 39 5.55 -7.88 3.28
CA VAL A 39 4.29 -7.17 3.58
C VAL A 39 4.55 -5.69 3.85
N ARG A 40 5.58 -5.37 4.63
CA ARG A 40 5.97 -3.99 4.91
C ARG A 40 6.38 -3.25 3.65
N GLN A 41 7.20 -3.85 2.79
CA GLN A 41 7.57 -3.25 1.50
C GLN A 41 6.36 -2.96 0.61
N ASN A 42 5.40 -3.88 0.55
CA ASN A 42 4.19 -3.69 -0.23
C ASN A 42 3.36 -2.51 0.31
N LYS A 43 3.20 -2.40 1.63
CA LYS A 43 2.52 -1.27 2.27
C LYS A 43 3.21 0.07 2.02
N GLU A 44 4.52 0.10 2.07
CA GLU A 44 5.29 1.32 1.75
C GLU A 44 5.12 1.72 0.28
N ARG A 45 5.08 0.76 -0.63
CA ARG A 45 4.81 1.02 -2.05
C ARG A 45 3.42 1.59 -2.26
N GLU A 46 2.41 0.99 -1.67
CA GLU A 46 1.02 1.47 -1.72
C GLU A 46 0.88 2.88 -1.14
N LEU A 47 1.54 3.14 -0.02
CA LEU A 47 1.57 4.47 0.59
C LEU A 47 2.16 5.52 -0.37
N ARG A 48 3.29 5.22 -1.00
CA ARG A 48 3.92 6.13 -1.97
C ARG A 48 3.03 6.40 -3.19
N LEU A 49 2.31 5.38 -3.67
CA LEU A 49 1.35 5.53 -4.76
C LEU A 49 0.17 6.40 -4.34
N ALA A 50 -0.39 6.17 -3.16
CA ALA A 50 -1.47 6.98 -2.62
C ALA A 50 -1.07 8.45 -2.44
N LEU A 51 0.10 8.71 -1.87
CA LEU A 51 0.63 10.07 -1.71
C LEU A 51 0.88 10.75 -3.06
N ARG A 52 1.37 10.01 -4.03
CA ARG A 52 1.58 10.54 -5.39
C ARG A 52 0.26 10.91 -6.07
N GLU A 53 -0.76 10.08 -5.91
CA GLU A 53 -2.11 10.33 -6.43
C GLU A 53 -2.73 11.58 -5.80
N ILE A 54 -2.66 11.71 -4.47
CA ILE A 54 -3.15 12.90 -3.74
C ILE A 54 -2.39 14.15 -4.19
N ARG A 55 -1.08 14.07 -4.23
CA ARG A 55 -0.23 15.22 -4.64
C ARG A 55 -0.53 15.66 -6.07
N SER A 56 -0.65 14.72 -7.00
CA SER A 56 -1.02 15.01 -8.39
C SER A 56 -2.40 15.67 -8.51
N ALA A 57 -3.38 15.25 -7.69
CA ALA A 57 -4.68 15.88 -7.67
C ALA A 57 -4.64 17.32 -7.12
N ILE A 58 -3.85 17.56 -6.08
CA ILE A 58 -3.63 18.91 -5.51
C ILE A 58 -2.94 19.81 -6.54
N ASP A 59 -1.93 19.33 -7.23
CA ASP A 59 -1.21 20.09 -8.26
C ASP A 59 -2.14 20.48 -9.41
N ARG A 60 -2.99 19.56 -9.86
CA ARG A 60 -4.01 19.87 -10.88
C ARG A 60 -5.01 20.91 -10.40
N TYR A 61 -5.43 20.86 -9.13
CA TYR A 61 -6.29 21.89 -8.58
C TYR A 61 -5.60 23.25 -8.58
N LYS A 62 -4.34 23.31 -8.19
CA LYS A 62 -3.54 24.52 -8.21
C LYS A 62 -3.41 25.09 -9.60
N ASP A 63 -3.11 24.28 -10.60
CA ASP A 63 -3.03 24.70 -11.99
C ASP A 63 -4.36 25.29 -12.51
N LEU A 64 -5.48 24.66 -12.16
CA LEU A 64 -6.81 25.17 -12.51
C LEU A 64 -7.12 26.50 -11.81
N SER A 65 -6.67 26.65 -10.57
CA SER A 65 -6.82 27.89 -9.81
C SER A 65 -5.98 29.03 -10.43
N ASP A 66 -4.71 28.74 -10.72
CA ASP A 66 -3.78 29.73 -11.30
C ASP A 66 -4.18 30.17 -12.72
N THR A 67 -4.82 29.29 -13.47
CA THR A 67 -5.37 29.59 -14.80
C THR A 67 -6.78 30.20 -14.78
N ALA A 68 -7.32 30.51 -13.59
CA ALA A 68 -8.66 31.05 -13.38
C ALA A 68 -9.80 30.20 -13.99
N LYS A 69 -9.57 28.92 -14.19
CA LYS A 69 -10.57 27.97 -14.71
C LYS A 69 -11.55 27.52 -13.63
N ILE A 70 -11.23 27.72 -12.37
CA ILE A 70 -12.11 27.50 -11.23
C ILE A 70 -12.29 28.79 -10.45
N PRO A 71 -13.44 28.98 -9.73
CA PRO A 71 -13.64 30.13 -8.90
C PRO A 71 -12.54 30.26 -7.84
N PRO A 72 -12.15 31.48 -7.46
CA PRO A 72 -11.19 31.69 -6.41
C PRO A 72 -11.69 31.05 -5.09
N GLY A 73 -10.82 30.33 -4.43
CA GLY A 73 -11.09 29.77 -3.10
C GLY A 73 -11.20 30.85 -2.03
N LYS A 74 -11.27 30.42 -0.76
CA LYS A 74 -11.27 31.36 0.36
C LYS A 74 -10.01 32.21 0.37
N ILE A 75 -10.16 33.43 0.88
CA ILE A 75 -9.04 34.35 1.08
C ILE A 75 -7.99 33.69 1.99
N GLY A 76 -6.76 33.59 1.48
CA GLY A 76 -5.64 32.94 2.19
C GLY A 76 -5.37 31.49 1.79
N SER A 77 -6.16 30.88 0.93
CA SER A 77 -5.92 29.49 0.44
C SER A 77 -4.80 29.38 -0.60
N GLU A 78 -4.33 30.51 -1.11
CA GLU A 78 -3.27 30.59 -2.16
C GLU A 78 -3.53 29.73 -3.39
N GLY A 79 -4.79 29.37 -3.64
CA GLY A 79 -5.19 28.52 -4.77
C GLY A 79 -5.08 27.02 -4.51
N TYR A 80 -4.89 26.61 -3.26
CA TYR A 80 -4.93 25.21 -2.84
C TYR A 80 -6.32 24.79 -2.35
N PRO A 81 -6.69 23.51 -2.45
CA PRO A 81 -7.96 23.02 -1.92
C PRO A 81 -7.96 23.03 -0.37
N GLU A 82 -9.10 23.33 0.22
CA GLU A 82 -9.24 23.35 1.68
C GLU A 82 -9.18 21.95 2.31
N SER A 83 -9.67 20.95 1.58
CA SER A 83 -9.70 19.57 2.02
C SER A 83 -9.65 18.62 0.84
N LEU A 84 -9.35 17.35 1.11
CA LEU A 84 -9.32 16.31 0.07
C LEU A 84 -10.71 15.98 -0.47
N GLU A 85 -11.75 16.20 0.33
CA GLU A 85 -13.14 15.99 -0.06
C GLU A 85 -13.53 16.87 -1.24
N VAL A 86 -13.02 18.10 -1.32
CA VAL A 86 -13.26 19.03 -2.44
C VAL A 86 -12.76 18.42 -3.77
N LEU A 87 -11.67 17.68 -3.74
CA LEU A 87 -11.11 17.01 -4.92
C LEU A 87 -11.97 15.84 -5.40
N VAL A 88 -12.65 15.16 -4.46
CA VAL A 88 -13.53 14.02 -4.73
C VAL A 88 -14.92 14.48 -5.18
N GLU A 89 -15.48 15.46 -4.51
CA GLU A 89 -16.81 16.03 -4.85
C GLU A 89 -16.80 16.72 -6.20
N GLY A 90 -15.66 17.25 -6.58
CA GLY A 90 -15.46 17.98 -7.82
C GLY A 90 -15.61 19.49 -7.68
N VAL A 91 -14.95 20.18 -8.59
CA VAL A 91 -14.88 21.63 -8.61
C VAL A 91 -15.64 22.15 -9.84
N LYS A 92 -16.44 23.20 -9.65
CA LYS A 92 -17.15 23.85 -10.74
C LYS A 92 -16.16 24.65 -11.60
N LEU A 93 -16.29 24.51 -12.92
CA LEU A 93 -15.52 25.33 -13.85
C LEU A 93 -16.10 26.74 -13.95
N SER A 94 -15.22 27.74 -13.99
CA SER A 94 -15.60 29.12 -14.29
C SER A 94 -16.20 29.22 -15.70
N GLY A 95 -17.35 29.86 -15.80
CA GLY A 95 -18.02 30.10 -17.08
C GLY A 95 -18.93 28.96 -17.59
N THR A 96 -19.09 27.89 -16.84
CA THR A 96 -20.00 26.78 -17.21
C THR A 96 -20.93 26.44 -16.05
N ILE A 97 -22.23 26.49 -16.29
CA ILE A 97 -23.25 26.45 -15.22
C ILE A 97 -23.32 25.07 -14.55
N ASP A 98 -22.99 23.96 -15.22
CA ASP A 98 -23.21 22.60 -14.72
C ASP A 98 -22.01 21.64 -14.85
N LYS A 99 -20.84 22.11 -15.24
CA LYS A 99 -19.69 21.23 -15.43
C LYS A 99 -18.80 21.19 -14.20
N LYS A 100 -18.83 20.05 -13.49
CA LYS A 100 -17.89 19.77 -12.41
C LYS A 100 -16.78 18.83 -12.90
N ILE A 101 -15.55 19.13 -12.53
CA ILE A 101 -14.40 18.24 -12.74
C ILE A 101 -14.02 17.60 -11.42
N ARG A 102 -13.97 16.28 -11.40
CA ARG A 102 -13.40 15.52 -10.29
C ARG A 102 -11.91 15.30 -10.53
N LEU A 103 -11.10 15.73 -9.60
CA LEU A 103 -9.65 15.58 -9.65
C LEU A 103 -9.17 14.28 -9.00
N LEU A 104 -9.98 13.74 -8.08
CA LEU A 104 -9.71 12.50 -7.37
C LEU A 104 -10.96 11.64 -7.38
N ARG A 105 -10.84 10.35 -7.70
CA ARG A 105 -11.99 9.42 -7.69
C ARG A 105 -12.49 9.15 -6.29
N ARG A 106 -11.57 8.95 -5.37
CA ARG A 106 -11.81 8.68 -3.95
C ARG A 106 -10.56 9.06 -3.18
N ILE A 107 -10.72 9.35 -1.90
CA ILE A 107 -9.59 9.52 -1.01
C ILE A 107 -8.95 8.14 -0.79
N PRO A 108 -7.68 7.94 -1.17
CA PRO A 108 -7.02 6.66 -0.96
C PRO A 108 -6.88 6.37 0.53
N LYS A 109 -6.95 5.10 0.89
CA LYS A 109 -6.75 4.66 2.27
C LYS A 109 -5.25 4.55 2.58
N ASP A 110 -4.88 4.94 3.78
CA ASP A 110 -3.55 4.69 4.30
C ASP A 110 -3.38 3.17 4.50
N PRO A 111 -2.40 2.51 3.85
CA PRO A 111 -2.21 1.07 3.98
C PRO A 111 -1.77 0.63 5.38
N PHE A 112 -1.23 1.54 6.20
CA PHE A 112 -0.82 1.24 7.57
C PHE A 112 -1.97 1.34 8.58
N THR A 113 -2.83 2.32 8.44
CA THR A 113 -3.98 2.54 9.33
C THR A 113 -5.28 1.94 8.82
N GLY A 114 -5.40 1.72 7.51
CA GLY A 114 -6.60 1.27 6.84
C GLY A 114 -7.71 2.33 6.74
N LYS A 115 -7.43 3.56 7.16
CA LYS A 115 -8.38 4.67 7.15
C LYS A 115 -8.04 5.67 6.04
N ALA A 116 -9.03 6.37 5.55
CA ALA A 116 -8.87 7.45 4.57
C ALA A 116 -8.64 8.81 5.24
N GLU A 117 -7.94 8.82 6.36
CA GLU A 117 -7.59 10.00 7.13
C GLU A 117 -6.13 10.35 6.88
N TRP A 118 -5.90 11.55 6.37
CA TRP A 118 -4.58 12.12 6.13
C TRP A 118 -4.45 13.38 6.97
N GLY A 119 -3.48 13.38 7.86
CA GLY A 119 -3.21 14.49 8.77
C GLY A 119 -2.70 15.77 8.12
#